data_b263c868515a8f7262f77c088f32920a
#
_entry.id   b263c868515a8f7262f77c088f32920a
#
_cell.length_a   1.000
_cell.length_b   1.000
_cell.length_c   1.000
_cell.angle_alpha   90.00
_cell.angle_beta   90.00
_cell.angle_gamma   90.00
#
_symmetry.space_group_name_H-M   'P 1'
#
loop_
_entity.id
_entity.type
_entity.pdbx_description
1 polymer ?
#
loop_
_entity_poly.entity_id
_entity_poly.type
_entity_poly.pdbx_seq_one_letter_code
_entity_poly.pdbx_strand_id
1 'polypeptide(L)'
;MTQSEIECFLAICQYKTGSRAAEALYITQPSLSARLKTLETELGGKLFYRNKGSREMQLTQAGQEFYQLAVQYEALVRQMQQVCRKEPAKLRVSSLDSLDTFLLPQVYQLFLQRYPHIDLEIQDMELLPASQSIHAGTTDIAFTAGINLDQALQQTHVFAEPMVIICSEDFAVCEPVTPQQLPPEQEIFVEWSQEFTRWHQQALGIHPKLSISIMNHLQQFMESGNCWAIVPVSVALGLQNRCPIRQLQADFPLPRREISMITALHSEENPAIAAFCKCLTETVSAYPQLELKI
;
A
#
# COMPACT_ATOMS: atom_id res chain seq x y z
N MET A 1 -7.04 -33.49 1.57
CA MET A 1 -6.30 -32.20 1.49
C MET A 1 -5.69 -31.89 2.84
N THR A 2 -4.37 -31.72 2.90
CA THR A 2 -3.59 -31.49 4.13
C THR A 2 -2.93 -30.10 4.09
N GLN A 3 -2.59 -29.55 5.25
CA GLN A 3 -1.86 -28.27 5.34
C GLN A 3 -0.56 -28.31 4.52
N SER A 4 0.21 -29.40 4.60
CA SER A 4 1.47 -29.53 3.84
C SER A 4 1.30 -29.54 2.32
N GLU A 5 0.16 -29.98 1.81
CA GLU A 5 -0.16 -29.93 0.37
C GLU A 5 -0.48 -28.50 -0.06
N ILE A 6 -1.21 -27.75 0.77
CA ILE A 6 -1.52 -26.34 0.53
C ILE A 6 -0.24 -25.50 0.60
N GLU A 7 0.63 -25.72 1.59
CA GLU A 7 1.94 -25.05 1.71
C GLU A 7 2.81 -25.29 0.47
N CYS A 8 2.85 -26.52 -0.06
CA CYS A 8 3.56 -26.84 -1.29
C CYS A 8 3.00 -26.06 -2.50
N PHE A 9 1.68 -25.96 -2.62
CA PHE A 9 1.04 -25.18 -3.67
C PHE A 9 1.39 -23.68 -3.57
N LEU A 10 1.27 -23.09 -2.38
CA LEU A 10 1.60 -21.67 -2.15
C LEU A 10 3.08 -21.37 -2.39
N ALA A 11 3.98 -22.25 -1.96
CA ALA A 11 5.40 -22.10 -2.24
C ALA A 11 5.71 -22.12 -3.76
N ILE A 12 5.05 -22.97 -4.55
CA ILE A 12 5.20 -22.93 -6.00
C ILE A 12 4.69 -21.62 -6.59
N CYS A 13 3.57 -21.08 -6.10
CA CYS A 13 3.06 -19.79 -6.54
C CYS A 13 4.05 -18.65 -6.27
N GLN A 14 4.72 -18.68 -5.12
CA GLN A 14 5.69 -17.67 -4.71
C GLN A 14 7.00 -17.77 -5.49
N TYR A 15 7.59 -18.95 -5.57
CA TYR A 15 8.93 -19.16 -6.14
C TYR A 15 8.94 -19.50 -7.64
N LYS A 16 7.75 -19.65 -8.26
CA LYS A 16 7.51 -19.90 -9.69
C LYS A 16 8.09 -21.21 -10.22
N THR A 17 8.98 -21.89 -9.51
CA THR A 17 9.61 -23.15 -9.92
C THR A 17 9.54 -24.20 -8.81
N GLY A 18 9.30 -25.47 -9.18
CA GLY A 18 9.24 -26.56 -8.21
C GLY A 18 10.55 -26.81 -7.45
N SER A 19 11.71 -26.51 -8.06
CA SER A 19 13.02 -26.66 -7.39
C SER A 19 13.20 -25.64 -6.28
N ARG A 20 12.95 -24.33 -6.56
CA ARG A 20 13.06 -23.28 -5.56
C ARG A 20 12.02 -23.41 -4.45
N ALA A 21 10.79 -23.80 -4.80
CA ALA A 21 9.74 -24.04 -3.81
C ALA A 21 10.12 -25.23 -2.87
N ALA A 22 10.69 -26.30 -3.39
CA ALA A 22 11.14 -27.44 -2.59
C ALA A 22 12.30 -27.05 -1.65
N GLU A 23 13.26 -26.27 -2.14
CA GLU A 23 14.36 -25.72 -1.34
C GLU A 23 13.85 -24.85 -0.20
N ALA A 24 12.92 -23.94 -0.48
CA ALA A 24 12.32 -23.05 0.52
C ALA A 24 11.55 -23.80 1.61
N LEU A 25 10.94 -24.95 1.28
CA LEU A 25 10.23 -25.82 2.22
C LEU A 25 11.14 -26.88 2.87
N TYR A 26 12.44 -26.90 2.58
CA TYR A 26 13.38 -27.90 3.07
C TYR A 26 12.98 -29.33 2.76
N ILE A 27 12.37 -29.58 1.58
CA ILE A 27 11.97 -30.90 1.09
C ILE A 27 12.60 -31.21 -0.28
N THR A 28 12.53 -32.46 -0.70
CA THR A 28 12.97 -32.80 -2.05
C THR A 28 11.94 -32.45 -3.11
N GLN A 29 12.38 -32.08 -4.33
CA GLN A 29 11.48 -31.80 -5.44
C GLN A 29 10.51 -32.95 -5.79
N PRO A 30 10.91 -34.22 -5.75
CA PRO A 30 9.96 -35.37 -5.89
C PRO A 30 8.86 -35.35 -4.81
N SER A 31 9.21 -35.06 -3.56
CA SER A 31 8.24 -34.95 -2.46
C SER A 31 7.24 -33.84 -2.70
N LEU A 32 7.70 -32.63 -3.09
CA LEU A 32 6.83 -31.50 -3.45
C LEU A 32 5.90 -31.88 -4.61
N SER A 33 6.43 -32.52 -5.67
CA SER A 33 5.64 -32.93 -6.83
C SER A 33 4.58 -33.98 -6.47
N ALA A 34 4.91 -34.90 -5.55
CA ALA A 34 3.97 -35.92 -5.07
C ALA A 34 2.81 -35.25 -4.28
N ARG A 35 3.10 -34.33 -3.36
CA ARG A 35 2.09 -33.59 -2.58
C ARG A 35 1.19 -32.77 -3.49
N LEU A 36 1.75 -32.03 -4.45
CA LEU A 36 0.95 -31.28 -5.42
C LEU A 36 0.04 -32.22 -6.24
N LYS A 37 0.55 -33.35 -6.68
CA LYS A 37 -0.24 -34.36 -7.44
C LYS A 37 -1.39 -34.91 -6.58
N THR A 38 -1.18 -35.16 -5.30
CA THR A 38 -2.22 -35.62 -4.37
C THR A 38 -3.31 -34.54 -4.23
N LEU A 39 -2.92 -33.28 -4.01
CA LEU A 39 -3.84 -32.16 -3.95
C LEU A 39 -4.68 -32.03 -5.23
N GLU A 40 -4.04 -32.00 -6.41
CA GLU A 40 -4.72 -31.92 -7.70
C GLU A 40 -5.68 -33.10 -7.95
N THR A 41 -5.29 -34.32 -7.47
CA THR A 41 -6.13 -35.50 -7.60
C THR A 41 -7.37 -35.42 -6.72
N GLU A 42 -7.23 -34.94 -5.51
CA GLU A 42 -8.33 -34.78 -4.56
C GLU A 42 -9.31 -33.67 -5.02
N LEU A 43 -8.78 -32.57 -5.61
CA LEU A 43 -9.59 -31.49 -6.17
C LEU A 43 -10.21 -31.84 -7.55
N GLY A 44 -9.78 -32.95 -8.18
CA GLY A 44 -10.27 -33.37 -9.48
C GLY A 44 -9.81 -32.52 -10.66
N GLY A 45 -8.80 -31.65 -10.47
CA GLY A 45 -8.33 -30.70 -11.49
C GLY A 45 -6.85 -30.34 -11.38
N LYS A 46 -6.30 -29.73 -12.43
CA LYS A 46 -4.94 -29.21 -12.46
C LYS A 46 -4.90 -27.77 -11.99
N LEU A 47 -3.99 -27.49 -11.07
CA LEU A 47 -3.78 -26.13 -10.54
C LEU A 47 -2.69 -25.38 -11.31
N PHE A 48 -1.77 -26.12 -11.99
CA PHE A 48 -0.70 -25.53 -12.80
C PHE A 48 -0.71 -26.10 -14.23
N TYR A 49 -0.38 -25.23 -15.19
CA TYR A 49 -0.03 -25.63 -16.55
C TYR A 49 1.39 -26.23 -16.58
N ARG A 50 1.57 -27.30 -17.34
CA ARG A 50 2.87 -27.85 -17.68
C ARG A 50 3.25 -27.41 -19.09
N ASN A 51 3.94 -26.29 -19.22
CA ASN A 51 4.47 -25.89 -20.52
C ASN A 51 5.72 -26.71 -20.85
N LYS A 52 5.72 -27.45 -21.97
CA LYS A 52 6.91 -28.12 -22.48
C LYS A 52 7.98 -27.07 -22.80
N GLY A 53 9.12 -27.12 -22.11
CA GLY A 53 10.27 -26.21 -22.32
C GLY A 53 10.39 -25.05 -21.35
N SER A 54 9.40 -24.77 -20.51
CA SER A 54 9.52 -23.79 -19.41
C SER A 54 9.74 -24.50 -18.07
N ARG A 55 10.65 -23.97 -17.25
CA ARG A 55 10.80 -24.40 -15.84
C ARG A 55 9.79 -23.70 -14.93
N GLU A 56 9.16 -22.63 -15.39
CA GLU A 56 8.16 -21.87 -14.62
C GLU A 56 6.79 -22.53 -14.69
N MET A 57 6.14 -22.58 -13.55
CA MET A 57 4.79 -23.09 -13.36
C MET A 57 3.79 -21.93 -13.36
N GLN A 58 2.80 -21.97 -14.25
CA GLN A 58 1.75 -20.97 -14.36
C GLN A 58 0.44 -21.55 -13.85
N LEU A 59 -0.32 -20.75 -13.10
CA LEU A 59 -1.62 -21.16 -12.57
C LEU A 59 -2.64 -21.35 -13.69
N THR A 60 -3.44 -22.39 -13.59
CA THR A 60 -4.70 -22.54 -14.33
C THR A 60 -5.76 -21.60 -13.76
N GLN A 61 -6.92 -21.46 -14.40
CA GLN A 61 -8.04 -20.73 -13.83
C GLN A 61 -8.44 -21.33 -12.46
N ALA A 62 -8.58 -22.67 -12.37
CA ALA A 62 -8.84 -23.34 -11.09
C ALA A 62 -7.70 -23.11 -10.07
N GLY A 63 -6.45 -23.01 -10.54
CA GLY A 63 -5.31 -22.65 -9.69
C GLY A 63 -5.39 -21.25 -9.14
N GLN A 64 -5.88 -20.26 -9.92
CA GLN A 64 -6.08 -18.90 -9.46
C GLN A 64 -7.19 -18.82 -8.40
N GLU A 65 -8.31 -19.47 -8.64
CA GLU A 65 -9.42 -19.55 -7.67
C GLU A 65 -8.97 -20.26 -6.39
N PHE A 66 -8.25 -21.39 -6.51
CA PHE A 66 -7.71 -22.11 -5.36
C PHE A 66 -6.67 -21.30 -4.59
N TYR A 67 -5.85 -20.47 -5.27
CA TYR A 67 -4.85 -19.63 -4.63
C TYR A 67 -5.48 -18.68 -3.62
N GLN A 68 -6.60 -18.04 -3.98
CA GLN A 68 -7.32 -17.13 -3.07
C GLN A 68 -7.76 -17.86 -1.79
N LEU A 69 -8.33 -19.05 -1.96
CA LEU A 69 -8.80 -19.86 -0.81
C LEU A 69 -7.63 -20.40 0.04
N ALA A 70 -6.53 -20.81 -0.62
CA ALA A 70 -5.34 -21.33 0.06
C ALA A 70 -4.69 -20.25 0.96
N VAL A 71 -4.62 -19.00 0.49
CA VAL A 71 -4.08 -17.89 1.25
C VAL A 71 -4.98 -17.57 2.46
N GLN A 72 -6.30 -17.56 2.29
CA GLN A 72 -7.25 -17.38 3.40
C GLN A 72 -7.14 -18.51 4.43
N TYR A 73 -6.99 -19.75 3.98
CA TYR A 73 -6.77 -20.91 4.86
C TYR A 73 -5.48 -20.76 5.69
N GLU A 74 -4.38 -20.35 5.06
CA GLU A 74 -3.11 -20.14 5.78
C GLU A 74 -3.23 -19.03 6.83
N ALA A 75 -3.91 -17.93 6.50
CA ALA A 75 -4.20 -16.85 7.44
C ALA A 75 -5.02 -17.35 8.64
N LEU A 76 -6.07 -18.17 8.39
CA LEU A 76 -6.89 -18.75 9.45
C LEU A 76 -6.10 -19.72 10.34
N VAL A 77 -5.23 -20.55 9.75
CA VAL A 77 -4.35 -21.45 10.52
C VAL A 77 -3.41 -20.66 11.42
N ARG A 78 -2.83 -19.57 10.93
CA ARG A 78 -1.99 -18.68 11.75
C ARG A 78 -2.79 -18.06 12.90
N GLN A 79 -4.01 -17.57 12.66
CA GLN A 79 -4.89 -17.05 13.73
C GLN A 79 -5.18 -18.12 14.78
N MET A 80 -5.53 -19.35 14.39
CA MET A 80 -5.76 -20.44 15.32
C MET A 80 -4.51 -20.78 16.16
N GLN A 81 -3.32 -20.75 15.57
CA GLN A 81 -2.06 -20.93 16.30
C GLN A 81 -1.78 -19.83 17.33
N GLN A 82 -2.27 -18.61 17.08
CA GLN A 82 -2.09 -17.48 18.00
C GLN A 82 -3.04 -17.53 19.20
N VAL A 83 -4.20 -18.20 19.11
CA VAL A 83 -5.19 -18.28 20.20
C VAL A 83 -4.59 -18.77 21.53
N CYS A 84 -3.62 -19.69 21.48
CA CYS A 84 -2.97 -20.25 22.67
C CYS A 84 -1.63 -19.59 23.02
N ARG A 85 -1.12 -18.67 22.18
CA ARG A 85 0.11 -17.94 22.45
C ARG A 85 -0.20 -16.69 23.24
N LYS A 86 0.46 -16.52 24.40
CA LYS A 86 0.48 -15.27 25.18
C LYS A 86 1.46 -14.25 24.56
N GLU A 87 1.51 -14.15 23.25
CA GLU A 87 2.25 -13.07 22.62
C GLU A 87 1.44 -11.77 22.73
N PRO A 88 2.08 -10.61 22.91
CA PRO A 88 1.37 -9.35 22.89
C PRO A 88 0.56 -9.23 21.59
N ALA A 89 -0.61 -8.64 21.69
CA ALA A 89 -1.40 -8.34 20.50
C ALA A 89 -0.55 -7.50 19.55
N LYS A 90 -0.54 -7.83 18.27
CA LYS A 90 0.27 -7.15 17.25
C LYS A 90 -0.64 -6.58 16.17
N LEU A 91 -0.41 -5.33 15.80
CA LEU A 91 -1.04 -4.66 14.68
C LEU A 91 0.01 -4.36 13.61
N ARG A 92 -0.23 -4.85 12.40
CA ARG A 92 0.64 -4.65 11.24
C ARG A 92 -0.03 -3.70 10.28
N VAL A 93 0.61 -2.56 10.04
CA VAL A 93 0.10 -1.51 9.17
C VAL A 93 1.05 -1.34 8.00
N SER A 94 0.53 -1.35 6.78
CA SER A 94 1.26 -0.92 5.60
C SER A 94 0.66 0.36 5.04
N SER A 95 1.49 1.23 4.48
CA SER A 95 1.04 2.52 4.01
C SER A 95 1.89 3.04 2.86
N LEU A 96 1.46 4.16 2.30
CA LEU A 96 2.19 4.93 1.30
C LEU A 96 3.27 5.76 1.99
N ASP A 97 4.47 5.87 1.39
CA ASP A 97 5.60 6.65 1.91
C ASP A 97 5.19 8.08 2.31
N SER A 98 4.31 8.72 1.54
CA SER A 98 3.82 10.06 1.85
C SER A 98 2.99 10.14 3.13
N LEU A 99 2.17 9.14 3.42
CA LEU A 99 1.38 9.08 4.65
C LEU A 99 2.27 8.73 5.84
N ASP A 100 3.17 7.76 5.69
CA ASP A 100 4.13 7.35 6.72
C ASP A 100 5.13 8.45 7.07
N THR A 101 5.44 9.33 6.11
CA THR A 101 6.35 10.45 6.36
C THR A 101 5.67 11.64 7.02
N PHE A 102 4.41 11.98 6.69
CA PHE A 102 3.85 13.29 7.03
C PHE A 102 2.60 13.24 7.92
N LEU A 103 1.78 12.20 7.86
CA LEU A 103 0.50 12.15 8.59
C LEU A 103 0.45 11.04 9.65
N LEU A 104 0.73 9.80 9.28
CA LEU A 104 0.56 8.64 10.14
C LEU A 104 1.53 8.58 11.35
N PRO A 105 2.70 9.21 11.36
CA PRO A 105 3.54 9.21 12.57
C PRO A 105 2.83 9.73 13.81
N GLN A 106 1.92 10.70 13.67
CA GLN A 106 1.11 11.21 14.78
C GLN A 106 0.08 10.17 15.26
N VAL A 107 -0.52 9.43 14.32
CA VAL A 107 -1.44 8.32 14.63
C VAL A 107 -0.69 7.20 15.37
N TYR A 108 0.49 6.85 14.91
CA TYR A 108 1.34 5.81 15.51
C TYR A 108 1.74 6.18 16.94
N GLN A 109 2.17 7.42 17.16
CA GLN A 109 2.53 7.92 18.49
C GLN A 109 1.32 7.88 19.44
N LEU A 110 0.17 8.37 18.99
CA LEU A 110 -1.05 8.37 19.78
C LEU A 110 -1.50 6.94 20.11
N PHE A 111 -1.41 6.03 19.14
CA PHE A 111 -1.77 4.61 19.32
C PHE A 111 -0.85 3.94 20.35
N LEU A 112 0.47 4.07 20.23
CA LEU A 112 1.43 3.48 21.15
C LEU A 112 1.29 4.03 22.58
N GLN A 113 0.93 5.31 22.72
CA GLN A 113 0.67 5.92 24.04
C GLN A 113 -0.61 5.35 24.70
N ARG A 114 -1.67 5.16 23.93
CA ARG A 114 -2.98 4.70 24.46
C ARG A 114 -3.06 3.18 24.64
N TYR A 115 -2.35 2.43 23.78
CA TYR A 115 -2.41 0.97 23.74
C TYR A 115 -1.04 0.32 23.84
N PRO A 116 -0.29 0.57 24.95
CA PRO A 116 1.11 0.12 25.10
C PRO A 116 1.26 -1.41 25.18
N HIS A 117 0.15 -2.15 25.26
CA HIS A 117 0.13 -3.61 25.26
C HIS A 117 -0.04 -4.21 23.85
N ILE A 118 -0.13 -3.38 22.82
CA ILE A 118 -0.26 -3.81 21.42
C ILE A 118 1.03 -3.39 20.70
N ASP A 119 1.75 -4.37 20.17
CA ASP A 119 2.91 -4.12 19.32
C ASP A 119 2.46 -3.56 17.96
N LEU A 120 3.13 -2.53 17.48
CA LEU A 120 2.88 -1.93 16.18
C LEU A 120 4.03 -2.23 15.23
N GLU A 121 3.73 -2.82 14.08
CA GLU A 121 4.68 -3.03 12.98
C GLU A 121 4.23 -2.21 11.77
N ILE A 122 5.12 -1.37 11.25
CA ILE A 122 4.86 -0.46 10.13
C ILE A 122 5.69 -0.93 8.94
N GLN A 123 5.07 -1.03 7.78
CA GLN A 123 5.71 -1.48 6.54
C GLN A 123 5.31 -0.55 5.39
N ASP A 124 6.29 -0.09 4.61
CA ASP A 124 6.02 0.61 3.35
C ASP A 124 5.70 -0.42 2.26
N MET A 125 4.52 -0.31 1.64
CA MET A 125 4.08 -1.20 0.58
C MET A 125 3.19 -0.48 -0.43
N GLU A 126 3.39 -0.81 -1.71
CA GLU A 126 2.46 -0.44 -2.78
C GLU A 126 1.16 -1.26 -2.70
N LEU A 127 0.09 -0.79 -3.38
CA LEU A 127 -1.27 -1.36 -3.34
C LEU A 127 -1.31 -2.87 -3.62
N LEU A 128 -0.62 -3.36 -4.65
CA LEU A 128 -0.70 -4.77 -5.04
C LEU A 128 -0.02 -5.70 -4.03
N PRO A 129 1.21 -5.42 -3.56
CA PRO A 129 1.81 -6.14 -2.45
C PRO A 129 0.99 -6.05 -1.15
N ALA A 130 0.37 -4.90 -0.88
CA ALA A 130 -0.47 -4.69 0.31
C ALA A 130 -1.68 -5.62 0.34
N SER A 131 -2.43 -5.75 -0.77
CA SER A 131 -3.57 -6.67 -0.86
C SER A 131 -3.14 -8.12 -0.67
N GLN A 132 -2.02 -8.53 -1.27
CA GLN A 132 -1.46 -9.88 -1.10
C GLN A 132 -1.02 -10.15 0.34
N SER A 133 -0.44 -9.16 1.03
CA SER A 133 0.00 -9.31 2.41
C SER A 133 -1.16 -9.37 3.40
N ILE A 134 -2.29 -8.69 3.13
CA ILE A 134 -3.52 -8.83 3.92
C ILE A 134 -4.09 -10.24 3.75
N HIS A 135 -4.17 -10.77 2.52
CA HIS A 135 -4.58 -12.15 2.29
C HIS A 135 -3.68 -13.15 3.01
N ALA A 136 -2.37 -12.93 3.00
CA ALA A 136 -1.42 -13.78 3.71
C ALA A 136 -1.46 -13.60 5.24
N GLY A 137 -2.25 -12.67 5.77
CA GLY A 137 -2.30 -12.36 7.20
C GLY A 137 -0.98 -11.81 7.74
N THR A 138 -0.13 -11.23 6.88
CA THR A 138 1.12 -10.56 7.26
C THR A 138 0.95 -9.06 7.46
N THR A 139 -0.16 -8.51 7.00
CA THR A 139 -0.62 -7.12 7.21
C THR A 139 -2.07 -7.16 7.68
N ASP A 140 -2.42 -6.31 8.63
CA ASP A 140 -3.77 -6.19 9.18
C ASP A 140 -4.53 -5.00 8.56
N ILE A 141 -3.82 -3.89 8.32
CA ILE A 141 -4.31 -2.65 7.70
C ILE A 141 -3.37 -2.22 6.59
N ALA A 142 -3.90 -1.88 5.42
CA ALA A 142 -3.14 -1.24 4.35
C ALA A 142 -3.81 0.06 3.90
N PHE A 143 -3.04 1.17 3.82
CA PHE A 143 -3.52 2.42 3.25
C PHE A 143 -3.15 2.53 1.78
N THR A 144 -4.08 3.05 0.97
CA THR A 144 -3.91 3.19 -0.48
C THR A 144 -4.60 4.45 -1.01
N ALA A 145 -4.09 5.00 -2.12
CA ALA A 145 -4.72 6.04 -2.91
C ALA A 145 -5.45 5.49 -4.16
N GLY A 146 -5.62 4.18 -4.25
CA GLY A 146 -6.24 3.52 -5.41
C GLY A 146 -7.49 2.73 -5.06
N ILE A 147 -8.15 2.24 -6.11
CA ILE A 147 -9.30 1.34 -5.98
C ILE A 147 -8.79 -0.10 -5.87
N ASN A 148 -9.18 -0.78 -4.81
CA ASN A 148 -8.99 -2.21 -4.68
C ASN A 148 -10.13 -2.94 -5.43
N LEU A 149 -9.76 -3.78 -6.39
CA LEU A 149 -10.73 -4.58 -7.16
C LEU A 149 -10.96 -5.97 -6.54
N ASP A 150 -10.26 -6.29 -5.47
CA ASP A 150 -10.38 -7.58 -4.80
C ASP A 150 -11.59 -7.60 -3.87
N GLN A 151 -12.63 -8.33 -4.27
CA GLN A 151 -13.88 -8.47 -3.51
C GLN A 151 -13.74 -9.27 -2.21
N ALA A 152 -12.62 -9.95 -2.01
CA ALA A 152 -12.32 -10.69 -0.77
C ALA A 152 -11.71 -9.79 0.33
N LEU A 153 -11.52 -8.50 0.05
CA LEU A 153 -11.03 -7.50 0.98
C LEU A 153 -12.05 -6.38 1.15
N GLN A 154 -12.07 -5.79 2.33
CA GLN A 154 -12.88 -4.61 2.63
C GLN A 154 -12.06 -3.36 2.35
N GLN A 155 -12.60 -2.46 1.53
CA GLN A 155 -12.05 -1.12 1.32
C GLN A 155 -12.99 -0.09 1.96
N THR A 156 -12.43 0.74 2.85
CA THR A 156 -13.14 1.83 3.51
C THR A 156 -12.47 3.15 3.15
N HIS A 157 -13.22 4.13 2.63
CA HIS A 157 -12.71 5.47 2.39
C HIS A 157 -12.45 6.16 3.73
N VAL A 158 -11.22 6.63 3.95
CA VAL A 158 -10.80 7.23 5.22
C VAL A 158 -10.92 8.75 5.17
N PHE A 159 -10.28 9.37 4.21
CA PHE A 159 -10.38 10.81 3.99
C PHE A 159 -10.06 11.19 2.54
N ALA A 160 -10.47 12.39 2.16
CA ALA A 160 -10.08 13.02 0.91
C ALA A 160 -9.34 14.33 1.20
N GLU A 161 -8.34 14.67 0.39
CA GLU A 161 -7.53 15.86 0.54
C GLU A 161 -7.32 16.57 -0.81
N PRO A 162 -7.25 17.90 -0.83
CA PRO A 162 -6.93 18.64 -2.04
C PRO A 162 -5.44 18.48 -2.39
N MET A 163 -5.15 18.49 -3.69
CA MET A 163 -3.78 18.72 -4.17
C MET A 163 -3.50 20.22 -4.16
N VAL A 164 -2.26 20.58 -3.88
CA VAL A 164 -1.77 21.96 -3.83
C VAL A 164 -0.46 22.09 -4.57
N ILE A 165 -0.14 23.27 -5.08
CA ILE A 165 1.18 23.55 -5.66
C ILE A 165 2.07 24.10 -4.55
N ILE A 166 3.23 23.51 -4.38
CA ILE A 166 4.28 24.01 -3.51
C ILE A 166 5.51 24.40 -4.33
N CYS A 167 6.29 25.33 -3.83
CA CYS A 167 7.58 25.68 -4.42
C CYS A 167 8.61 26.01 -3.33
N SER A 168 9.87 25.93 -3.70
CA SER A 168 10.97 26.44 -2.88
C SER A 168 10.83 27.95 -2.65
N GLU A 169 11.43 28.47 -1.59
CA GLU A 169 11.31 29.88 -1.21
C GLU A 169 11.74 30.85 -2.31
N ASP A 170 12.82 30.49 -3.04
CA ASP A 170 13.40 31.31 -4.10
C ASP A 170 12.69 31.19 -5.47
N PHE A 171 11.65 30.37 -5.57
CA PHE A 171 10.93 30.20 -6.84
C PHE A 171 10.13 31.45 -7.19
N ALA A 172 10.53 32.13 -8.26
CA ALA A 172 9.95 33.40 -8.68
C ALA A 172 8.78 33.19 -9.64
N VAL A 173 7.54 33.43 -9.17
CA VAL A 173 6.33 33.36 -9.98
C VAL A 173 5.30 34.37 -9.46
N CYS A 174 4.45 34.89 -10.37
CA CYS A 174 3.32 35.74 -10.01
C CYS A 174 2.08 34.88 -9.71
N GLU A 175 1.37 35.19 -8.65
CA GLU A 175 0.13 34.51 -8.27
C GLU A 175 -1.11 35.31 -8.67
N PRO A 176 -2.21 34.66 -9.05
CA PRO A 176 -2.38 33.22 -9.16
C PRO A 176 -1.60 32.63 -10.36
N VAL A 177 -1.08 31.42 -10.20
CA VAL A 177 -0.28 30.77 -11.25
C VAL A 177 -1.15 30.07 -12.27
N THR A 178 -0.78 30.23 -13.55
CA THR A 178 -1.35 29.47 -14.66
C THR A 178 -0.42 28.32 -15.07
N PRO A 179 -0.90 27.28 -15.79
CA PRO A 179 -0.05 26.18 -16.26
C PRO A 179 1.20 26.65 -17.05
N GLN A 180 1.07 27.72 -17.85
CA GLN A 180 2.14 28.27 -18.68
C GLN A 180 3.27 28.95 -17.89
N GLN A 181 3.01 29.32 -16.64
CA GLN A 181 4.00 29.94 -15.74
C GLN A 181 4.79 28.90 -14.92
N LEU A 182 4.47 27.63 -15.04
CA LEU A 182 5.10 26.53 -14.34
C LEU A 182 6.13 25.85 -15.26
N PRO A 183 7.44 26.14 -15.13
CA PRO A 183 8.46 25.60 -16.02
C PRO A 183 8.67 24.10 -15.77
N PRO A 184 8.55 23.26 -16.82
CA PRO A 184 8.62 21.80 -16.70
C PRO A 184 9.98 21.29 -16.19
N GLU A 185 11.03 22.04 -16.49
CA GLU A 185 12.41 21.71 -16.07
C GLU A 185 12.66 21.89 -14.57
N GLN A 186 11.80 22.61 -13.89
CA GLN A 186 11.86 22.87 -12.45
C GLN A 186 10.81 22.07 -11.66
N GLU A 187 10.02 21.25 -12.35
CA GLU A 187 9.06 20.39 -11.70
C GLU A 187 9.74 19.21 -11.03
N ILE A 188 9.32 18.93 -9.79
CA ILE A 188 9.52 17.65 -9.13
C ILE A 188 8.20 16.89 -9.19
N PHE A 189 8.13 15.94 -10.11
CA PHE A 189 6.93 15.14 -10.31
C PHE A 189 6.90 13.95 -9.36
N VAL A 190 5.74 13.74 -8.74
CA VAL A 190 5.44 12.54 -7.95
C VAL A 190 4.21 11.88 -8.55
N GLU A 191 4.30 10.60 -8.87
CA GLU A 191 3.18 9.82 -9.36
C GLU A 191 2.25 9.42 -8.20
N TRP A 192 1.31 10.30 -7.84
CA TRP A 192 0.36 10.05 -6.74
C TRP A 192 -0.66 8.96 -7.05
N SER A 193 -1.08 8.86 -8.31
CA SER A 193 -1.95 7.82 -8.86
C SER A 193 -1.96 7.90 -10.39
N GLN A 194 -2.45 6.85 -11.06
CA GLN A 194 -2.64 6.88 -12.51
C GLN A 194 -3.63 7.96 -12.95
N GLU A 195 -4.63 8.27 -12.12
CA GLU A 195 -5.59 9.34 -12.40
C GLU A 195 -4.93 10.70 -12.31
N PHE A 196 -4.10 10.92 -11.30
CA PHE A 196 -3.30 12.13 -11.17
C PHE A 196 -2.36 12.30 -12.37
N THR A 197 -1.66 11.26 -12.79
CA THR A 197 -0.75 11.32 -13.94
C THR A 197 -1.50 11.69 -15.24
N ARG A 198 -2.68 11.13 -15.47
CA ARG A 198 -3.53 11.50 -16.61
C ARG A 198 -4.01 12.95 -16.54
N TRP A 199 -4.49 13.38 -15.37
CA TRP A 199 -4.90 14.77 -15.15
C TRP A 199 -3.73 15.73 -15.38
N HIS A 200 -2.56 15.45 -14.81
CA HIS A 200 -1.34 16.26 -14.96
C HIS A 200 -0.97 16.47 -16.44
N GLN A 201 -0.97 15.40 -17.21
CA GLN A 201 -0.67 15.47 -18.63
C GLN A 201 -1.72 16.27 -19.42
N GLN A 202 -3.00 16.17 -19.06
CA GLN A 202 -4.08 16.92 -19.71
C GLN A 202 -4.12 18.39 -19.32
N ALA A 203 -3.91 18.72 -18.05
CA ALA A 203 -4.04 20.05 -17.51
C ALA A 203 -2.79 20.91 -17.78
N LEU A 204 -1.60 20.32 -17.65
CA LEU A 204 -0.34 21.05 -17.80
C LEU A 204 0.31 20.82 -19.18
N GLY A 205 0.06 19.67 -19.83
CA GLY A 205 0.63 19.37 -21.14
C GLY A 205 2.15 19.21 -21.16
N ILE A 206 2.76 18.94 -20.00
CA ILE A 206 4.19 18.88 -19.79
C ILE A 206 4.67 17.46 -19.49
N HIS A 207 5.93 17.18 -19.80
CA HIS A 207 6.61 15.96 -19.40
C HIS A 207 7.69 16.34 -18.36
N PRO A 208 7.56 15.89 -17.11
CA PRO A 208 8.51 16.21 -16.07
C PRO A 208 9.87 15.58 -16.38
N LYS A 209 10.96 16.32 -16.14
CA LYS A 209 12.33 15.82 -16.28
C LYS A 209 12.79 15.01 -15.07
N LEU A 210 12.20 15.29 -13.91
CA LEU A 210 12.49 14.60 -12.65
C LEU A 210 11.22 13.99 -12.12
N SER A 211 11.23 12.68 -11.92
CA SER A 211 10.17 11.93 -11.22
C SER A 211 10.78 11.25 -9.99
N ILE A 212 10.10 11.35 -8.87
CA ILE A 212 10.50 10.74 -7.61
C ILE A 212 9.35 9.94 -7.00
N SER A 213 9.68 8.97 -6.15
CA SER A 213 8.70 8.18 -5.39
C SER A 213 8.92 8.25 -3.88
N ILE A 214 10.05 8.80 -3.42
CA ILE A 214 10.44 8.86 -2.01
C ILE A 214 10.34 10.30 -1.50
N MET A 215 9.59 10.51 -0.43
CA MET A 215 9.31 11.84 0.12
C MET A 215 10.53 12.57 0.68
N ASN A 216 11.52 11.82 1.14
CA ASN A 216 12.79 12.41 1.56
C ASN A 216 13.52 13.11 0.40
N HIS A 217 13.42 12.59 -0.82
CA HIS A 217 13.97 13.26 -2.01
C HIS A 217 13.23 14.56 -2.29
N LEU A 218 11.89 14.57 -2.16
CA LEU A 218 11.10 15.80 -2.33
C LEU A 218 11.60 16.90 -1.39
N GLN A 219 11.79 16.58 -0.10
CA GLN A 219 12.31 17.52 0.88
C GLN A 219 13.68 18.07 0.47
N GLN A 220 14.62 17.19 0.11
CA GLN A 220 15.98 17.59 -0.28
C GLN A 220 16.00 18.52 -1.50
N PHE A 221 15.18 18.24 -2.51
CA PHE A 221 15.08 19.10 -3.68
C PHE A 221 14.45 20.45 -3.36
N MET A 222 13.42 20.49 -2.52
CA MET A 222 12.78 21.73 -2.08
C MET A 222 13.74 22.62 -1.27
N GLU A 223 14.64 22.01 -0.49
CA GLU A 223 15.66 22.74 0.29
C GLU A 223 16.79 23.31 -0.60
N SER A 224 17.14 22.61 -1.68
CA SER A 224 18.36 22.90 -2.46
C SER A 224 18.13 23.65 -3.76
N GLY A 225 16.88 23.81 -4.20
CA GLY A 225 16.62 24.22 -5.56
C GLY A 225 15.54 25.24 -5.79
N ASN A 226 15.55 25.80 -6.98
CA ASN A 226 14.49 26.62 -7.54
C ASN A 226 13.49 25.69 -8.26
N CYS A 227 12.55 25.10 -7.52
CA CYS A 227 11.66 24.04 -8.00
C CYS A 227 10.24 24.17 -7.45
N TRP A 228 9.33 23.45 -8.09
CA TRP A 228 7.93 23.36 -7.70
C TRP A 228 7.43 21.91 -7.82
N ALA A 229 6.35 21.60 -7.11
CA ALA A 229 5.68 20.31 -7.18
C ALA A 229 4.18 20.44 -6.89
N ILE A 230 3.39 19.50 -7.40
CA ILE A 230 1.99 19.34 -6.99
C ILE A 230 1.94 18.19 -6.00
N VAL A 231 1.45 18.47 -4.80
CA VAL A 231 1.44 17.53 -3.68
C VAL A 231 0.09 17.53 -2.95
N PRO A 232 -0.26 16.46 -2.24
CA PRO A 232 -1.36 16.48 -1.30
C PRO A 232 -1.14 17.51 -0.20
N VAL A 233 -2.22 18.09 0.31
CA VAL A 233 -2.12 19.12 1.36
C VAL A 233 -1.45 18.61 2.64
N SER A 234 -1.63 17.32 2.98
CA SER A 234 -0.94 16.69 4.12
C SER A 234 0.59 16.70 3.98
N VAL A 235 1.08 16.49 2.76
CA VAL A 235 2.51 16.58 2.42
C VAL A 235 3.00 18.01 2.52
N ALA A 236 2.26 18.98 1.97
CA ALA A 236 2.61 20.40 2.05
C ALA A 236 2.73 20.87 3.51
N LEU A 237 1.74 20.56 4.34
CA LEU A 237 1.74 20.89 5.77
C LEU A 237 2.91 20.26 6.53
N GLY A 238 3.23 19.00 6.21
CA GLY A 238 4.36 18.30 6.80
C GLY A 238 5.71 18.90 6.39
N LEU A 239 5.86 19.28 5.11
CA LEU A 239 7.08 19.88 4.59
C LEU A 239 7.30 21.30 5.14
N GLN A 240 6.26 22.12 5.32
CA GLN A 240 6.39 23.46 5.90
C GLN A 240 7.06 23.48 7.27
N ASN A 241 6.93 22.39 8.02
CA ASN A 241 7.59 22.24 9.32
C ASN A 241 9.05 21.79 9.23
N ARG A 242 9.53 21.43 8.03
CA ARG A 242 10.86 20.82 7.81
C ARG A 242 11.77 21.65 6.92
N CYS A 243 11.21 22.32 5.92
CA CYS A 243 11.98 23.15 4.99
C CYS A 243 11.17 24.40 4.55
N PRO A 244 11.88 25.45 4.11
CA PRO A 244 11.24 26.67 3.64
C PRO A 244 10.58 26.44 2.28
N ILE A 245 9.26 26.32 2.29
CA ILE A 245 8.43 26.21 1.09
C ILE A 245 7.28 27.19 1.15
N ARG A 246 6.77 27.55 -0.02
CA ARG A 246 5.54 28.33 -0.19
C ARG A 246 4.50 27.51 -0.91
N GLN A 247 3.24 27.68 -0.54
CA GLN A 247 2.12 27.17 -1.31
C GLN A 247 1.67 28.25 -2.29
N LEU A 248 1.47 27.90 -3.57
CA LEU A 248 1.02 28.80 -4.61
C LEU A 248 -0.49 28.69 -4.84
N GLN A 249 -1.12 29.84 -5.11
CA GLN A 249 -2.51 29.87 -5.55
C GLN A 249 -2.59 29.55 -7.05
N ALA A 250 -3.32 28.50 -7.45
CA ALA A 250 -3.54 28.13 -8.84
C ALA A 250 -4.77 28.84 -9.44
N ASP A 251 -4.68 29.23 -10.72
CA ASP A 251 -5.79 29.74 -11.52
C ASP A 251 -6.46 28.63 -12.37
N PHE A 252 -6.28 27.38 -11.95
CA PHE A 252 -6.88 26.20 -12.57
C PHE A 252 -7.23 25.17 -11.52
N PRO A 253 -8.20 24.28 -11.81
CA PRO A 253 -8.64 23.27 -10.84
C PRO A 253 -7.58 22.22 -10.60
N LEU A 254 -7.20 22.02 -9.35
CA LEU A 254 -6.36 20.92 -8.91
C LEU A 254 -7.22 19.72 -8.50
N PRO A 255 -6.76 18.48 -8.69
CA PRO A 255 -7.51 17.30 -8.30
C PRO A 255 -7.53 17.12 -6.79
N ARG A 256 -8.25 16.11 -6.34
CA ARG A 256 -8.24 15.62 -4.96
C ARG A 256 -7.60 14.24 -4.93
N ARG A 257 -6.96 13.90 -3.81
CA ARG A 257 -6.51 12.55 -3.52
C ARG A 257 -7.45 11.93 -2.50
N GLU A 258 -7.89 10.71 -2.77
CA GLU A 258 -8.70 9.91 -1.84
C GLU A 258 -7.84 8.83 -1.23
N ILE A 259 -7.88 8.73 0.09
CA ILE A 259 -7.18 7.69 0.85
C ILE A 259 -8.20 6.70 1.38
N SER A 260 -7.94 5.44 1.10
CA SER A 260 -8.71 4.31 1.59
C SER A 260 -7.86 3.41 2.46
N MET A 261 -8.52 2.73 3.37
CA MET A 261 -7.98 1.65 4.18
C MET A 261 -8.51 0.32 3.64
N ILE A 262 -7.62 -0.65 3.46
CA ILE A 262 -7.95 -2.01 3.07
C ILE A 262 -7.67 -2.93 4.25
N THR A 263 -8.61 -3.83 4.53
CA THR A 263 -8.53 -4.83 5.59
C THR A 263 -9.12 -6.15 5.10
N ALA A 264 -8.89 -7.24 5.83
CA ALA A 264 -9.61 -8.48 5.61
C ALA A 264 -11.11 -8.28 5.93
N LEU A 265 -11.97 -9.09 5.31
CA LEU A 265 -13.41 -9.11 5.65
C LEU A 265 -13.59 -9.44 7.14
N HIS A 266 -14.57 -8.80 7.78
CA HIS A 266 -14.88 -8.97 9.22
C HIS A 266 -13.74 -8.58 10.18
N SER A 267 -12.74 -7.84 9.72
CA SER A 267 -11.65 -7.35 10.58
C SER A 267 -12.11 -6.27 11.58
N GLU A 268 -13.31 -5.73 11.44
CA GLU A 268 -13.93 -4.77 12.37
C GLU A 268 -14.02 -5.31 13.80
N GLU A 269 -14.11 -6.63 13.96
CA GLU A 269 -14.14 -7.31 15.26
C GLU A 269 -12.74 -7.34 15.94
N ASN A 270 -11.66 -6.99 15.22
CA ASN A 270 -10.32 -6.95 15.80
C ASN A 270 -10.16 -5.68 16.66
N PRO A 271 -10.00 -5.82 18.01
CA PRO A 271 -9.92 -4.66 18.89
C PRO A 271 -8.73 -3.75 18.59
N ALA A 272 -7.62 -4.29 18.07
CA ALA A 272 -6.45 -3.49 17.70
C ALA A 272 -6.73 -2.59 16.48
N ILE A 273 -7.44 -3.10 15.46
CA ILE A 273 -7.88 -2.32 14.30
C ILE A 273 -8.86 -1.22 14.75
N ALA A 274 -9.85 -1.55 15.53
CA ALA A 274 -10.81 -0.58 16.06
C ALA A 274 -10.13 0.52 16.90
N ALA A 275 -9.13 0.17 17.71
CA ALA A 275 -8.33 1.10 18.49
C ALA A 275 -7.51 2.03 17.59
N PHE A 276 -6.91 1.49 16.53
CA PHE A 276 -6.13 2.25 15.56
C PHE A 276 -7.03 3.24 14.79
N CYS A 277 -8.19 2.80 14.32
CA CYS A 277 -9.17 3.65 13.62
C CYS A 277 -9.61 4.85 14.48
N LYS A 278 -9.78 4.67 15.80
CA LYS A 278 -10.09 5.79 16.71
C LYS A 278 -8.95 6.83 16.75
N CYS A 279 -7.69 6.39 16.84
CA CYS A 279 -6.55 7.29 16.80
C CYS A 279 -6.43 7.99 15.44
N LEU A 280 -6.68 7.27 14.36
CA LEU A 280 -6.68 7.81 13.00
C LEU A 280 -7.74 8.89 12.82
N THR A 281 -9.00 8.61 13.20
CA THR A 281 -10.11 9.56 13.14
C THR A 281 -9.79 10.83 13.92
N GLU A 282 -9.28 10.70 15.15
CA GLU A 282 -8.93 11.84 15.99
C GLU A 282 -7.82 12.69 15.35
N THR A 283 -6.77 12.04 14.84
CA THR A 283 -5.65 12.74 14.19
C THR A 283 -6.11 13.44 12.92
N VAL A 284 -6.84 12.75 12.02
CA VAL A 284 -7.33 13.34 10.76
C VAL A 284 -8.28 14.49 11.02
N SER A 285 -9.15 14.40 12.03
CA SER A 285 -10.09 15.47 12.41
C SER A 285 -9.40 16.77 12.90
N ALA A 286 -8.14 16.68 13.32
CA ALA A 286 -7.35 17.86 13.70
C ALA A 286 -6.85 18.66 12.49
N TYR A 287 -6.99 18.13 11.27
CA TYR A 287 -6.60 18.80 10.02
C TYR A 287 -7.85 19.30 9.26
N PRO A 288 -8.23 20.58 9.34
CA PRO A 288 -9.44 21.10 8.68
C PRO A 288 -9.44 20.96 7.15
N GLN A 289 -8.25 20.78 6.55
CA GLN A 289 -8.07 20.61 5.11
C GLN A 289 -8.39 19.18 4.64
N LEU A 290 -8.41 18.21 5.55
CA LEU A 290 -8.73 16.82 5.26
C LEU A 290 -10.22 16.58 5.48
N GLU A 291 -10.89 16.07 4.45
CA GLU A 291 -12.31 15.70 4.53
C GLU A 291 -12.45 14.26 5.00
N LEU A 292 -12.74 14.09 6.29
CA LEU A 292 -12.93 12.76 6.89
C LEU A 292 -14.16 12.07 6.27
N LYS A 293 -14.04 10.75 5.99
CA LYS A 293 -15.09 9.92 5.36
C LYS A 293 -15.56 8.74 6.24
N ILE A 294 -14.79 8.38 7.29
CA ILE A 294 -15.13 7.33 8.27
C ILE A 294 -15.81 7.91 9.51
#